data_94dbd18a84446b35c14f6173e69277e9
#
_entry.id   94dbd18a84446b35c14f6173e69277e9
#
_cell.length_a   1.000
_cell.length_b   1.000
_cell.length_c   1.000
_cell.angle_alpha   90.00
_cell.angle_beta   90.00
_cell.angle_gamma   90.00
#
_symmetry.space_group_name_H-M   'P 1'
#
loop_
_entity.id
_entity.type
_entity.pdbx_description
1 polymer ?
#
loop_
_entity_poly.entity_id
_entity_poly.type
_entity_poly.pdbx_seq_one_letter_code
_entity_poly.pdbx_strand_id
1 'polypeptide(L)'
;VPNWGLKGIISSAEMLYPHYREMAEHVFKTKAYNRYGSREVGLIAMECKAGRMHINCNDLYLEIDSDDPYAQPGEIIITQLNNYAMPFIRYRIGDIGILSDEVCPCGNRLPILADLLGRTTATFRTKDGRLIHGGYFTQQFYGIETVNQFQLIQESYDLCRLKLVVNDAFTNDTLNWLTRQIKGALGEQVEVVIDFVSEIPLPSSG
;
A
#
# COMPACT_ATOMS: atom_id res chain seq x y z
N VAL A 1 -23.09 7.86 17.59
CA VAL A 1 -21.94 8.69 17.19
C VAL A 1 -22.45 10.10 16.94
N PRO A 2 -21.79 11.15 17.46
CA PRO A 2 -22.22 12.53 17.22
C PRO A 2 -22.20 12.84 15.71
N ASN A 3 -23.24 13.51 15.22
CA ASN A 3 -23.24 14.04 13.87
C ASN A 3 -22.41 15.34 13.85
N TRP A 4 -21.17 15.24 13.41
CA TRP A 4 -20.26 16.39 13.35
C TRP A 4 -20.44 17.25 12.10
N GLY A 5 -21.38 16.90 11.23
CA GLY A 5 -21.64 17.63 9.97
C GLY A 5 -20.44 17.66 9.01
N LEU A 6 -19.60 16.63 9.06
CA LEU A 6 -18.42 16.53 8.19
C LEU A 6 -18.83 16.43 6.72
N LYS A 7 -18.16 17.19 5.87
CA LYS A 7 -18.38 17.15 4.40
C LYS A 7 -17.58 16.06 3.71
N GLY A 8 -16.54 15.55 4.38
CA GLY A 8 -15.64 14.51 3.88
C GLY A 8 -14.54 14.22 4.88
N ILE A 9 -13.87 13.09 4.71
CA ILE A 9 -12.68 12.68 5.45
C ILE A 9 -11.54 12.57 4.44
N ILE A 10 -10.36 13.05 4.78
CA ILE A 10 -9.15 12.86 3.98
C ILE A 10 -8.23 11.93 4.76
N SER A 11 -7.95 10.76 4.19
CA SER A 11 -6.94 9.84 4.68
C SER A 11 -5.61 10.10 3.99
N SER A 12 -4.52 10.06 4.74
CA SER A 12 -3.16 10.29 4.22
C SER A 12 -2.13 9.55 5.07
N ALA A 13 -0.92 9.45 4.59
CA ALA A 13 0.26 8.84 5.18
C ALA A 13 0.32 7.32 5.06
N GLU A 14 -0.78 6.61 5.25
CA GLU A 14 -0.87 5.16 5.13
C GLU A 14 -1.89 4.76 4.06
N MET A 15 -1.84 3.50 3.65
CA MET A 15 -2.80 2.94 2.69
C MET A 15 -4.23 2.96 3.25
N LEU A 16 -5.16 3.54 2.51
CA LEU A 16 -6.59 3.50 2.85
C LEU A 16 -7.20 2.20 2.31
N TYR A 17 -7.09 1.12 3.10
CA TYR A 17 -7.68 -0.17 2.75
C TYR A 17 -9.22 -0.11 2.75
N PRO A 18 -9.90 -0.97 1.95
CA PRO A 18 -11.36 -0.95 1.83
C PRO A 18 -12.10 -1.02 3.16
N HIS A 19 -11.67 -1.88 4.06
CA HIS A 19 -12.32 -2.04 5.38
C HIS A 19 -12.17 -0.81 6.29
N TYR A 20 -11.02 -0.10 6.24
CA TYR A 20 -10.86 1.18 6.96
C TYR A 20 -11.72 2.28 6.37
N ARG A 21 -11.83 2.33 5.04
CA ARG A 21 -12.72 3.26 4.34
C ARG A 21 -14.16 3.03 4.75
N GLU A 22 -14.65 1.79 4.66
CA GLU A 22 -16.01 1.41 5.02
C GLU A 22 -16.32 1.74 6.48
N MET A 23 -15.41 1.43 7.39
CA MET A 23 -15.55 1.75 8.81
C MET A 23 -15.65 3.26 9.04
N ALA A 24 -14.73 4.05 8.46
CA ALA A 24 -14.72 5.51 8.58
C ALA A 24 -16.00 6.12 7.99
N GLU A 25 -16.41 5.73 6.79
CA GLU A 25 -17.64 6.22 6.14
C GLU A 25 -18.89 5.81 6.93
N HIS A 26 -18.90 4.60 7.51
CA HIS A 26 -20.00 4.15 8.35
C HIS A 26 -20.11 4.97 9.65
N VAL A 27 -19.00 5.19 10.34
CA VAL A 27 -18.97 5.92 11.62
C VAL A 27 -19.30 7.39 11.44
N PHE A 28 -18.66 8.05 10.49
CA PHE A 28 -18.77 9.50 10.32
C PHE A 28 -19.89 9.92 9.35
N LYS A 29 -20.58 8.97 8.70
CA LYS A 29 -21.67 9.19 7.74
C LYS A 29 -21.31 10.15 6.61
N THR A 30 -20.06 10.10 6.15
CA THR A 30 -19.53 10.92 5.05
C THR A 30 -18.48 10.16 4.27
N LYS A 31 -18.14 10.63 3.07
CA LYS A 31 -17.15 9.98 2.19
C LYS A 31 -15.72 10.16 2.70
N ALA A 32 -14.92 9.11 2.58
CA ALA A 32 -13.49 9.13 2.79
C ALA A 32 -12.75 9.18 1.44
N TYR A 33 -11.79 10.09 1.34
CA TYR A 33 -10.96 10.31 0.16
C TYR A 33 -9.50 10.02 0.48
N ASN A 34 -8.83 9.32 -0.41
CA ASN A 34 -7.41 9.04 -0.27
C ASN A 34 -6.58 10.22 -0.79
N ARG A 35 -5.52 10.58 -0.05
CA ARG A 35 -4.54 11.60 -0.40
C ARG A 35 -3.15 10.96 -0.37
N TYR A 36 -2.53 10.85 -1.54
CA TYR A 36 -1.15 10.40 -1.68
C TYR A 36 -0.19 11.60 -1.71
N GLY A 37 0.83 11.53 -0.91
CA GLY A 37 1.87 12.56 -0.85
C GLY A 37 3.03 12.15 0.05
N SER A 38 4.08 12.96 0.02
CA SER A 38 5.27 12.77 0.85
C SER A 38 5.71 14.09 1.47
N ARG A 39 6.68 14.03 2.40
CA ARG A 39 7.26 15.23 3.01
C ARG A 39 8.12 15.99 2.01
N GLU A 40 8.76 15.29 1.08
CA GLU A 40 9.70 15.86 0.10
C GLU A 40 8.99 16.73 -0.94
N VAL A 41 7.87 16.23 -1.47
CA VAL A 41 7.19 16.87 -2.62
C VAL A 41 5.74 17.31 -2.36
N GLY A 42 5.24 17.08 -1.15
CA GLY A 42 3.88 17.47 -0.77
C GLY A 42 2.80 16.56 -1.39
N LEU A 43 1.77 17.16 -2.01
CA LEU A 43 0.67 16.44 -2.63
C LEU A 43 1.09 15.87 -3.99
N ILE A 44 1.02 14.54 -4.13
CA ILE A 44 1.34 13.83 -5.38
C ILE A 44 0.06 13.53 -6.15
N ALA A 45 -0.93 12.91 -5.50
CA ALA A 45 -2.22 12.62 -6.09
C ALA A 45 -3.34 12.66 -5.06
N MET A 46 -4.57 12.90 -5.53
CA MET A 46 -5.75 12.97 -4.67
C MET A 46 -6.95 12.29 -5.33
N GLU A 47 -7.69 11.56 -4.53
CA GLU A 47 -8.90 10.88 -4.96
C GLU A 47 -10.03 11.87 -5.23
N CYS A 48 -10.73 11.69 -6.35
CA CYS A 48 -11.91 12.46 -6.71
C CYS A 48 -13.20 11.76 -6.28
N LYS A 49 -14.34 12.44 -6.48
CA LYS A 49 -15.68 11.90 -6.16
C LYS A 49 -16.03 10.57 -6.88
N ALA A 50 -15.32 10.24 -7.96
CA ALA A 50 -15.47 8.99 -8.70
C ALA A 50 -14.50 7.89 -8.26
N GLY A 51 -13.73 8.10 -7.17
CA GLY A 51 -12.79 7.11 -6.63
C GLY A 51 -11.49 6.97 -7.43
N ARG A 52 -11.15 7.96 -8.27
CA ARG A 52 -9.92 7.93 -9.08
C ARG A 52 -8.88 8.90 -8.52
N MET A 53 -7.63 8.46 -8.45
CA MET A 53 -6.49 9.25 -7.95
C MET A 53 -5.92 10.14 -9.06
N HIS A 54 -6.23 11.44 -9.04
CA HIS A 54 -5.68 12.41 -10.00
C HIS A 54 -4.32 12.92 -9.54
N ILE A 55 -3.34 12.88 -10.44
CA ILE A 55 -1.98 13.36 -10.22
C ILE A 55 -1.97 14.89 -10.24
N ASN A 56 -1.25 15.51 -9.31
CA ASN A 56 -1.09 16.96 -9.19
C ASN A 56 -0.07 17.51 -10.19
N CYS A 57 -0.39 17.47 -11.49
CA CYS A 57 0.49 17.92 -12.57
C CYS A 57 0.80 19.41 -12.56
N ASN A 58 0.13 20.22 -11.71
CA ASN A 58 0.46 21.64 -11.58
C ASN A 58 1.79 21.85 -10.83
N ASP A 59 2.14 20.95 -9.93
CA ASP A 59 3.30 21.08 -9.05
C ASP A 59 4.41 20.06 -9.35
N LEU A 60 4.08 18.95 -10.04
CA LEU A 60 5.04 17.89 -10.30
C LEU A 60 4.78 17.16 -11.62
N TYR A 61 5.83 16.55 -12.13
CA TYR A 61 5.77 15.56 -13.21
C TYR A 61 6.07 14.18 -12.64
N LEU A 62 5.19 13.21 -12.90
CA LEU A 62 5.28 11.84 -12.38
C LEU A 62 5.56 10.87 -13.54
N GLU A 63 6.57 10.04 -13.36
CA GLU A 63 6.94 8.94 -14.24
C GLU A 63 6.80 7.63 -13.49
N ILE A 64 6.55 6.54 -14.21
CA ILE A 64 6.64 5.17 -13.69
C ILE A 64 7.80 4.49 -14.39
N ASP A 65 8.76 3.95 -13.62
CA ASP A 65 9.93 3.23 -14.12
C ASP A 65 9.55 1.81 -14.52
N SER A 66 8.93 1.68 -15.69
CA SER A 66 8.54 0.41 -16.31
C SER A 66 8.53 0.56 -17.83
N ASP A 67 8.61 -0.57 -18.54
CA ASP A 67 8.58 -0.58 -20.03
C ASP A 67 7.21 -0.13 -20.56
N ASP A 68 6.14 -0.39 -19.82
CA ASP A 68 4.77 0.07 -20.10
C ASP A 68 4.11 0.56 -18.80
N PRO A 69 4.16 1.89 -18.53
CA PRO A 69 3.66 2.48 -17.29
C PRO A 69 2.14 2.37 -17.12
N TYR A 70 1.40 2.01 -18.17
CA TYR A 70 -0.05 1.81 -18.15
C TYR A 70 -0.48 0.36 -17.99
N ALA A 71 0.41 -0.59 -18.26
CA ALA A 71 0.15 -2.02 -18.14
C ALA A 71 0.94 -2.69 -17.02
N GLN A 72 2.09 -2.11 -16.65
CA GLN A 72 3.01 -2.71 -15.67
C GLN A 72 3.33 -1.73 -14.55
N PRO A 73 3.27 -2.17 -13.28
CA PRO A 73 3.70 -1.34 -12.17
C PRO A 73 5.22 -1.11 -12.20
N GLY A 74 5.64 0.06 -11.77
CA GLY A 74 7.04 0.43 -11.62
C GLY A 74 7.25 1.41 -10.49
N GLU A 75 8.52 1.73 -10.21
CA GLU A 75 8.85 2.71 -9.19
C GLU A 75 8.41 4.11 -9.63
N ILE A 76 7.79 4.84 -8.70
CA ILE A 76 7.36 6.22 -8.93
C ILE A 76 8.57 7.15 -8.90
N ILE A 77 8.76 7.88 -9.99
CA ILE A 77 9.79 8.91 -10.12
C ILE A 77 9.10 10.26 -10.23
N ILE A 78 9.57 11.25 -9.47
CA ILE A 78 8.96 12.57 -9.40
C ILE A 78 9.97 13.67 -9.76
N THR A 79 9.54 14.58 -10.61
CA THR A 79 10.21 15.87 -10.82
C THR A 79 9.30 16.98 -10.29
N GLN A 80 9.78 17.73 -9.30
CA GLN A 80 9.04 18.87 -8.75
C GLN A 80 9.26 20.11 -9.61
N LEU A 81 8.18 20.80 -9.99
CA LEU A 81 8.22 21.87 -10.98
C LEU A 81 8.39 23.27 -10.38
N ASN A 82 8.09 23.45 -9.09
CA ASN A 82 7.98 24.74 -8.44
C ASN A 82 8.89 24.92 -7.20
N ASN A 83 9.73 23.94 -6.87
CA ASN A 83 10.70 24.03 -5.76
C ASN A 83 12.10 24.33 -6.27
N TYR A 84 12.45 25.60 -6.37
CA TYR A 84 13.76 26.03 -6.89
C TYR A 84 14.85 26.06 -5.82
N ALA A 85 14.49 26.06 -4.53
CA ALA A 85 15.46 26.08 -3.45
C ALA A 85 16.11 24.71 -3.20
N MET A 86 15.35 23.64 -3.42
CA MET A 86 15.82 22.26 -3.34
C MET A 86 15.08 21.43 -4.39
N PRO A 87 15.52 21.53 -5.67
CA PRO A 87 14.80 20.88 -6.76
C PRO A 87 14.96 19.35 -6.72
N PHE A 88 13.85 18.65 -6.62
CA PHE A 88 13.80 17.20 -6.85
C PHE A 88 13.59 16.94 -8.34
N ILE A 89 14.61 16.45 -9.02
CA ILE A 89 14.58 16.12 -10.45
C ILE A 89 14.76 14.62 -10.58
N ARG A 90 13.75 13.93 -11.15
CA ARG A 90 13.69 12.48 -11.31
C ARG A 90 14.01 11.73 -10.00
N TYR A 91 13.42 12.21 -8.91
CA TYR A 91 13.59 11.65 -7.58
C TYR A 91 12.78 10.36 -7.43
N ARG A 92 13.46 9.28 -7.08
CA ARG A 92 12.83 7.99 -6.75
C ARG A 92 12.26 8.06 -5.34
N ILE A 93 10.93 8.12 -5.24
CA ILE A 93 10.28 8.30 -3.93
C ILE A 93 10.19 6.99 -3.12
N GLY A 94 10.51 5.85 -3.75
CA GLY A 94 10.48 4.53 -3.12
C GLY A 94 9.09 3.91 -3.03
N ASP A 95 8.12 4.44 -3.77
CA ASP A 95 6.78 3.85 -3.90
C ASP A 95 6.61 3.22 -5.28
N ILE A 96 5.72 2.24 -5.41
CA ILE A 96 5.38 1.57 -6.67
C ILE A 96 3.97 1.96 -7.06
N GLY A 97 3.78 2.29 -8.33
CA GLY A 97 2.47 2.63 -8.88
C GLY A 97 2.31 2.21 -10.33
N ILE A 98 1.12 2.45 -10.86
CA ILE A 98 0.75 2.22 -12.25
C ILE A 98 -0.17 3.37 -12.70
N LEU A 99 -0.02 3.84 -13.94
CA LEU A 99 -0.87 4.88 -14.53
C LEU A 99 -2.13 4.28 -15.16
N SER A 100 -3.11 5.15 -15.43
CA SER A 100 -4.28 4.80 -16.25
C SER A 100 -4.42 5.79 -17.39
N ASP A 101 -4.75 5.28 -18.58
CA ASP A 101 -5.12 6.05 -19.76
C ASP A 101 -6.64 6.33 -19.85
N GLU A 102 -7.41 5.82 -18.88
CA GLU A 102 -8.86 6.00 -18.81
C GLU A 102 -9.25 7.46 -18.54
N VAL A 103 -10.35 7.89 -19.14
CA VAL A 103 -10.95 9.20 -18.84
C VAL A 103 -11.81 9.10 -17.59
N CYS A 104 -11.53 9.96 -16.60
CA CYS A 104 -12.29 9.97 -15.36
C CYS A 104 -13.73 10.48 -15.55
N PRO A 105 -14.75 9.77 -15.05
CA PRO A 105 -16.13 10.22 -15.13
C PRO A 105 -16.44 11.46 -14.25
N CYS A 106 -15.50 11.89 -13.40
CA CYS A 106 -15.67 13.12 -12.61
C CYS A 106 -15.56 14.39 -13.45
N GLY A 107 -15.09 14.30 -14.69
CA GLY A 107 -14.85 15.41 -15.62
C GLY A 107 -13.47 16.06 -15.53
N ASN A 108 -12.65 15.72 -14.53
CA ASN A 108 -11.27 16.16 -14.44
C ASN A 108 -10.40 15.39 -15.45
N ARG A 109 -9.54 16.10 -16.17
CA ARG A 109 -8.66 15.54 -17.21
C ARG A 109 -7.20 15.39 -16.76
N LEU A 110 -6.90 15.62 -15.49
CA LEU A 110 -5.57 15.34 -14.96
C LEU A 110 -5.29 13.83 -15.08
N PRO A 111 -4.03 13.44 -15.31
CA PRO A 111 -3.62 12.03 -15.36
C PRO A 111 -4.03 11.29 -14.10
N ILE A 112 -4.25 9.99 -14.24
CA ILE A 112 -4.69 9.12 -13.17
C ILE A 112 -3.58 8.17 -12.76
N LEU A 113 -3.27 8.13 -11.47
CA LEU A 113 -2.56 7.03 -10.84
C LEU A 113 -3.60 5.92 -10.62
N ALA A 114 -3.54 4.85 -11.41
CA ALA A 114 -4.53 3.77 -11.38
C ALA A 114 -4.47 3.02 -10.06
N ASP A 115 -3.26 2.71 -9.61
CA ASP A 115 -3.03 2.05 -8.33
C ASP A 115 -1.71 2.52 -7.70
N LEU A 116 -1.67 2.48 -6.38
CA LEU A 116 -0.51 2.72 -5.54
C LEU A 116 -0.24 1.45 -4.74
N LEU A 117 0.81 0.73 -5.10
CA LEU A 117 1.14 -0.57 -4.53
C LEU A 117 2.00 -0.48 -3.26
N GLY A 118 2.31 0.75 -2.80
CA GLY A 118 3.07 1.04 -1.58
C GLY A 118 4.58 1.05 -1.79
N ARG A 119 5.33 0.86 -0.71
CA ARG A 119 6.80 0.99 -0.70
C ARG A 119 7.50 -0.15 -1.41
N THR A 120 8.60 0.17 -2.10
CA THR A 120 9.50 -0.84 -2.71
C THR A 120 10.03 -1.82 -1.66
N THR A 121 10.29 -1.35 -0.43
CA THR A 121 10.76 -2.17 0.70
C THR A 121 9.69 -3.07 1.31
N ALA A 122 8.42 -2.80 1.04
CA ALA A 122 7.27 -3.59 1.52
C ALA A 122 6.64 -4.43 0.40
N THR A 123 7.35 -4.63 -0.72
CA THR A 123 6.84 -5.37 -1.88
C THR A 123 7.55 -6.72 -1.99
N PHE A 124 6.74 -7.77 -2.09
CA PHE A 124 7.19 -9.13 -2.35
C PHE A 124 7.21 -9.39 -3.85
N ARG A 125 8.18 -10.19 -4.31
CA ARG A 125 8.29 -10.58 -5.72
C ARG A 125 8.09 -12.08 -5.86
N THR A 126 7.23 -12.48 -6.78
CA THR A 126 7.08 -13.87 -7.15
C THR A 126 8.13 -14.28 -8.19
N LYS A 127 8.35 -15.58 -8.35
CA LYS A 127 9.34 -16.12 -9.30
C LYS A 127 8.98 -15.80 -10.76
N ASP A 128 7.70 -15.61 -11.06
CA ASP A 128 7.17 -15.19 -12.36
C ASP A 128 7.16 -13.66 -12.57
N GLY A 129 7.75 -12.90 -11.61
CA GLY A 129 7.96 -11.46 -11.72
C GLY A 129 6.81 -10.59 -11.23
N ARG A 130 5.68 -11.17 -10.75
CA ARG A 130 4.58 -10.39 -10.16
C ARG A 130 5.04 -9.69 -8.87
N LEU A 131 4.51 -8.50 -8.65
CA LEU A 131 4.71 -7.72 -7.43
C LEU A 131 3.48 -7.87 -6.54
N ILE A 132 3.70 -8.20 -5.26
CA ILE A 132 2.65 -8.32 -4.26
C ILE A 132 2.97 -7.36 -3.13
N HIS A 133 2.09 -6.40 -2.92
CA HIS A 133 2.24 -5.43 -1.84
C HIS A 133 2.09 -6.10 -0.47
N GLY A 134 2.92 -5.73 0.51
CA GLY A 134 2.88 -6.27 1.87
C GLY A 134 1.53 -6.09 2.57
N GLY A 135 0.77 -5.08 2.19
CA GLY A 135 -0.59 -4.87 2.66
C GLY A 135 -1.56 -6.00 2.33
N TYR A 136 -1.32 -6.76 1.26
CA TYR A 136 -2.08 -7.99 1.01
C TYR A 136 -1.96 -8.94 2.21
N PHE A 137 -0.74 -9.15 2.71
CA PHE A 137 -0.52 -10.01 3.86
C PHE A 137 -1.07 -9.37 5.13
N THR A 138 -0.92 -8.06 5.33
CA THR A 138 -1.52 -7.37 6.48
C THR A 138 -3.03 -7.61 6.56
N GLN A 139 -3.74 -7.62 5.44
CA GLN A 139 -5.16 -7.93 5.40
C GLN A 139 -5.48 -9.36 5.85
N GLN A 140 -4.60 -10.33 5.57
CA GLN A 140 -4.80 -11.72 6.01
C GLN A 140 -4.69 -11.85 7.53
N PHE A 141 -3.93 -11.01 8.20
CA PHE A 141 -3.80 -11.00 9.66
C PHE A 141 -4.90 -10.19 10.36
N TYR A 142 -5.64 -9.37 9.61
CA TYR A 142 -6.69 -8.54 10.18
C TYR A 142 -7.81 -9.40 10.79
N GLY A 143 -8.17 -9.10 12.07
CA GLY A 143 -9.21 -9.81 12.79
C GLY A 143 -8.77 -11.14 13.41
N ILE A 144 -7.50 -11.54 13.28
CA ILE A 144 -6.96 -12.70 13.98
C ILE A 144 -6.49 -12.28 15.39
N GLU A 145 -7.41 -12.27 16.35
CA GLU A 145 -7.15 -11.82 17.73
C GLU A 145 -6.08 -12.65 18.48
N THR A 146 -5.70 -13.79 17.92
CA THR A 146 -4.67 -14.68 18.50
C THR A 146 -3.25 -14.33 18.07
N VAL A 147 -3.08 -13.39 17.12
CA VAL A 147 -1.79 -12.86 16.67
C VAL A 147 -1.66 -11.42 17.13
N ASN A 148 -0.71 -11.16 18.04
CA ASN A 148 -0.44 -9.84 18.60
C ASN A 148 0.45 -9.01 17.67
N GLN A 149 1.49 -9.65 17.08
CA GLN A 149 2.39 -9.02 16.10
C GLN A 149 2.80 -10.04 15.05
N PHE A 150 3.09 -9.58 13.85
CA PHE A 150 3.69 -10.40 12.80
C PHE A 150 4.70 -9.60 11.97
N GLN A 151 5.64 -10.33 11.38
CA GLN A 151 6.56 -9.82 10.38
C GLN A 151 6.79 -10.90 9.33
N LEU A 152 6.49 -10.60 8.08
CA LEU A 152 6.79 -11.47 6.94
C LEU A 152 8.00 -10.92 6.21
N ILE A 153 9.03 -11.76 6.03
CA ILE A 153 10.30 -11.41 5.39
C ILE A 153 10.49 -12.34 4.21
N GLN A 154 10.65 -11.81 3.02
CA GLN A 154 11.07 -12.60 1.86
C GLN A 154 12.60 -12.64 1.82
N GLU A 155 13.18 -13.79 2.14
CA GLU A 155 14.64 -13.98 2.13
C GLU A 155 15.16 -14.33 0.71
N SER A 156 14.32 -15.02 -0.08
CA SER A 156 14.54 -15.30 -1.49
C SER A 156 13.21 -15.51 -2.22
N TYR A 157 13.25 -15.79 -3.54
CA TYR A 157 12.02 -16.13 -4.28
C TYR A 157 11.34 -17.41 -3.80
N ASP A 158 12.09 -18.32 -3.17
CA ASP A 158 11.60 -19.63 -2.74
C ASP A 158 11.51 -19.74 -1.20
N LEU A 159 11.88 -18.69 -0.45
CA LEU A 159 11.93 -18.72 1.02
C LEU A 159 11.35 -17.45 1.64
N CYS A 160 10.34 -17.61 2.47
CA CYS A 160 9.79 -16.57 3.34
C CYS A 160 9.89 -16.97 4.81
N ARG A 161 10.20 -15.99 5.65
CA ARG A 161 10.20 -16.15 7.11
C ARG A 161 9.04 -15.38 7.71
N LEU A 162 8.17 -16.07 8.45
CA LEU A 162 7.07 -15.48 9.19
C LEU A 162 7.39 -15.50 10.69
N LYS A 163 7.64 -14.32 11.26
CA LYS A 163 7.76 -14.14 12.70
C LYS A 163 6.40 -13.82 13.29
N LEU A 164 6.06 -14.47 14.40
CA LEU A 164 4.77 -14.33 15.07
C LEU A 164 4.95 -14.11 16.57
N VAL A 165 4.25 -13.12 17.10
CA VAL A 165 3.95 -12.99 18.52
C VAL A 165 2.49 -13.38 18.71
N VAL A 166 2.23 -14.45 19.41
CA VAL A 166 0.89 -15.04 19.57
C VAL A 166 0.49 -15.13 21.04
N ASN A 167 -0.81 -15.26 21.31
CA ASN A 167 -1.34 -15.57 22.62
C ASN A 167 -1.68 -17.07 22.77
N ASP A 168 -2.10 -17.47 23.98
CA ASP A 168 -2.38 -18.87 24.32
C ASP A 168 -3.54 -19.51 23.53
N ALA A 169 -4.38 -18.70 22.88
CA ALA A 169 -5.50 -19.18 22.05
C ALA A 169 -5.09 -19.45 20.58
N PHE A 170 -3.83 -19.24 20.21
CA PHE A 170 -3.34 -19.50 18.85
C PHE A 170 -3.32 -20.99 18.55
N THR A 171 -3.80 -21.37 17.36
CA THR A 171 -3.95 -22.78 16.96
C THR A 171 -3.14 -23.14 15.72
N ASN A 172 -2.87 -24.44 15.56
CA ASN A 172 -2.27 -24.96 14.33
C ASN A 172 -3.16 -24.75 13.10
N ASP A 173 -4.48 -24.69 13.25
CA ASP A 173 -5.38 -24.40 12.13
C ASP A 173 -5.20 -22.97 11.63
N THR A 174 -5.05 -22.01 12.53
CA THR A 174 -4.72 -20.62 12.19
C THR A 174 -3.38 -20.55 11.47
N LEU A 175 -2.36 -21.24 11.98
CA LEU A 175 -1.03 -21.29 11.33
C LEU A 175 -1.09 -21.87 9.91
N ASN A 176 -1.80 -23.01 9.76
CA ASN A 176 -1.97 -23.65 8.46
C ASN A 176 -2.72 -22.78 7.48
N TRP A 177 -3.72 -22.03 7.95
CA TRP A 177 -4.46 -21.08 7.13
C TRP A 177 -3.57 -19.94 6.66
N LEU A 178 -2.82 -19.29 7.57
CA LEU A 178 -1.87 -18.22 7.24
C LEU A 178 -0.80 -18.68 6.23
N THR A 179 -0.24 -19.86 6.45
CA THR A 179 0.75 -20.45 5.55
C THR A 179 0.18 -20.66 4.16
N ARG A 180 -1.07 -21.14 4.04
CA ARG A 180 -1.75 -21.28 2.74
C ARG A 180 -1.98 -19.95 2.06
N GLN A 181 -2.36 -18.89 2.80
CA GLN A 181 -2.51 -17.54 2.21
C GLN A 181 -1.18 -17.02 1.64
N ILE A 182 -0.08 -17.21 2.36
CA ILE A 182 1.26 -16.79 1.91
C ILE A 182 1.67 -17.56 0.65
N LYS A 183 1.53 -18.89 0.66
CA LYS A 183 1.87 -19.75 -0.49
C LYS A 183 0.96 -19.47 -1.69
N GLY A 184 -0.32 -19.27 -1.49
CA GLY A 184 -1.26 -18.93 -2.57
C GLY A 184 -0.91 -17.62 -3.27
N ALA A 185 -0.39 -16.64 -2.54
CA ALA A 185 0.05 -15.37 -3.08
C ALA A 185 1.42 -15.47 -3.77
N LEU A 186 2.42 -16.05 -3.10
CA LEU A 186 3.81 -16.04 -3.54
C LEU A 186 4.18 -17.23 -4.44
N GLY A 187 3.42 -18.33 -4.36
CA GLY A 187 3.63 -19.59 -5.08
C GLY A 187 3.66 -20.79 -4.14
N GLU A 188 3.03 -21.89 -4.53
CA GLU A 188 2.91 -23.10 -3.72
C GLU A 188 4.29 -23.73 -3.35
N GLN A 189 5.31 -23.48 -4.17
CA GLN A 189 6.69 -23.97 -3.97
C GLN A 189 7.46 -23.17 -2.90
N VAL A 190 6.94 -22.01 -2.46
CA VAL A 190 7.62 -21.16 -1.46
C VAL A 190 7.65 -21.87 -0.12
N GLU A 191 8.83 -22.03 0.44
CA GLU A 191 9.01 -22.47 1.82
C GLU A 191 8.67 -21.33 2.77
N VAL A 192 7.84 -21.60 3.79
CA VAL A 192 7.50 -20.64 4.82
C VAL A 192 8.04 -21.13 6.15
N VAL A 193 9.13 -20.53 6.59
CA VAL A 193 9.73 -20.79 7.92
C VAL A 193 9.01 -19.96 8.96
N ILE A 194 8.57 -20.59 10.05
CA ILE A 194 7.81 -19.95 11.12
C ILE A 194 8.69 -19.79 12.35
N ASP A 195 8.82 -18.56 12.85
CA ASP A 195 9.50 -18.24 14.09
C ASP A 195 8.50 -17.66 15.09
N PHE A 196 8.30 -18.35 16.21
CA PHE A 196 7.57 -17.78 17.35
C PHE A 196 8.54 -16.98 18.21
N VAL A 197 8.22 -15.70 18.41
CA VAL A 197 9.08 -14.76 19.15
C VAL A 197 8.27 -14.05 20.23
N SER A 198 8.96 -13.54 21.25
CA SER A 198 8.30 -12.81 22.35
C SER A 198 7.93 -11.37 21.96
N GLU A 199 8.69 -10.78 21.03
CA GLU A 199 8.45 -9.42 20.52
C GLU A 199 9.06 -9.25 19.11
N ILE A 200 8.52 -8.33 18.36
CA ILE A 200 9.08 -7.88 17.08
C ILE A 200 9.42 -6.39 17.25
N PRO A 201 10.73 -6.03 17.24
CA PRO A 201 11.13 -4.63 17.37
C PRO A 201 10.56 -3.76 16.24
N LEU A 202 10.05 -2.58 16.61
CA LEU A 202 9.66 -1.58 15.61
C LEU A 202 10.90 -1.06 14.87
N PRO A 203 10.81 -0.81 13.56
CA PRO A 203 11.92 -0.18 12.83
C PRO A 203 12.19 1.22 13.37
N SER A 204 13.43 1.68 13.22
CA SER A 204 13.86 3.02 13.70
C SER A 204 13.11 4.19 13.04
N SER A 205 12.38 3.92 11.97
CA SER A 205 11.54 4.89 11.26
C SER A 205 10.10 4.98 11.81
N GLY A 206 9.75 4.16 12.79
CA GLY A 206 8.40 4.08 13.35
C GLY A 206 7.51 3.13 12.60
#